data_88654f5f7da0e10a3279b8c2c642b158
#
_entry.id   88654f5f7da0e10a3279b8c2c642b158
#
_cell.length_a   1.000
_cell.length_b   1.000
_cell.length_c   1.000
_cell.angle_alpha   90.00
_cell.angle_beta   90.00
_cell.angle_gamma   90.00
#
_symmetry.space_group_name_H-M   'P 1'
#
loop_
_entity.id
_entity.type
_entity.pdbx_description
1 polymer ?
#
loop_
_entity_poly.entity_id
_entity_poly.type
_entity_poly.pdbx_seq_one_letter_code
_entity_poly.pdbx_strand_id
1 'polypeptide(L)'
;MRTLPLLLLSLAACGGAPKPSALGNAAGYGGPPGPAPTLAWSGGSPIDGGEFKTTGMPAVADDGSRVLIAWVMGDGGRGFPNLRLQVVDRDDRVVDTRVVLDADQVEAMTESSTVDVAAHNQYLADSNGTLRWRPLATAPVEGEAEPGAEPDPMFASAWSSQLGDVAIRFAVDGHLVIEQGGKVVVDEVMAGWLTKDHPMYEGASADEMCQNPIYLQSVQLDGGRRVAVLGVEFHGNDTCWEPSGQYHVVGW
;
A
#
# COMPACT_ATOMS: atom_id res chain seq x y z
N MET A 1 -21.36 64.77 20.23
CA MET A 1 -20.75 64.22 19.05
C MET A 1 -19.29 63.92 19.35
N ARG A 2 -18.93 62.64 19.58
CA ARG A 2 -17.55 62.17 19.80
C ARG A 2 -17.28 61.10 18.77
N THR A 3 -16.41 61.39 17.82
CA THR A 3 -15.92 60.51 16.78
C THR A 3 -14.83 59.61 17.34
N LEU A 4 -15.05 58.28 17.31
CA LEU A 4 -14.00 57.27 17.53
C LEU A 4 -13.26 56.98 16.22
N PRO A 5 -11.94 56.89 16.22
CA PRO A 5 -11.20 56.42 15.07
C PRO A 5 -11.18 54.86 15.05
N LEU A 6 -11.49 54.32 13.87
CA LEU A 6 -11.38 52.89 13.54
C LEU A 6 -9.90 52.55 13.33
N LEU A 7 -9.34 51.72 14.19
CA LEU A 7 -8.01 51.15 14.00
C LEU A 7 -8.13 49.91 13.10
N LEU A 8 -7.66 49.99 11.86
CA LEU A 8 -7.48 48.84 10.99
C LEU A 8 -6.19 48.11 11.37
N LEU A 9 -6.30 46.92 12.02
CA LEU A 9 -5.20 45.99 12.16
C LEU A 9 -5.08 45.19 10.86
N SER A 10 -4.02 45.43 10.10
CA SER A 10 -3.60 44.58 9.00
C SER A 10 -2.80 43.39 9.54
N LEU A 11 -3.39 42.19 9.61
CA LEU A 11 -2.69 40.91 9.82
C LEU A 11 -1.97 40.58 8.52
N ALA A 12 -0.66 40.77 8.51
CA ALA A 12 0.23 40.19 7.51
C ALA A 12 0.42 38.71 7.82
N ALA A 13 -0.32 37.85 7.12
CA ALA A 13 -0.10 36.40 7.12
C ALA A 13 1.17 36.14 6.31
N CYS A 14 2.32 35.95 6.99
CA CYS A 14 3.51 35.35 6.40
C CYS A 14 3.24 33.85 6.17
N GLY A 15 2.56 33.53 5.07
CA GLY A 15 2.50 32.21 4.54
C GLY A 15 3.85 31.86 3.89
N GLY A 16 4.78 31.32 4.67
CA GLY A 16 5.96 30.67 4.12
C GLY A 16 5.53 29.44 3.35
N ALA A 17 5.63 29.47 2.01
CA ALA A 17 5.51 28.28 1.20
C ALA A 17 6.52 27.23 1.71
N PRO A 18 6.13 25.96 1.87
CA PRO A 18 7.08 24.92 2.23
C PRO A 18 8.18 24.91 1.15
N LYS A 19 9.42 25.09 1.58
CA LYS A 19 10.57 24.91 0.69
C LYS A 19 10.52 23.47 0.20
N PRO A 20 10.61 23.24 -1.12
CA PRO A 20 10.81 21.88 -1.61
C PRO A 20 12.09 21.36 -0.95
N SER A 21 11.98 20.27 -0.20
CA SER A 21 13.13 19.55 0.33
C SER A 21 14.05 19.25 -0.85
N ALA A 22 15.25 19.78 -0.82
CA ALA A 22 16.27 19.42 -1.80
C ALA A 22 16.46 17.91 -1.66
N LEU A 23 15.91 17.17 -2.62
CA LEU A 23 16.21 15.75 -2.83
C LEU A 23 17.73 15.68 -2.94
N GLY A 24 18.38 15.22 -1.87
CA GLY A 24 19.80 14.95 -1.90
C GLY A 24 20.05 14.06 -3.11
N ASN A 25 21.01 14.44 -3.94
CA ASN A 25 21.45 13.66 -5.10
C ASN A 25 21.67 12.22 -4.64
N ALA A 26 20.67 11.36 -4.84
CA ALA A 26 20.84 9.93 -4.74
C ALA A 26 21.93 9.59 -5.76
N ALA A 27 23.08 9.17 -5.27
CA ALA A 27 24.20 8.74 -6.10
C ALA A 27 23.66 7.74 -7.10
N GLY A 28 23.79 8.08 -8.39
CA GLY A 28 23.12 7.40 -9.50
C GLY A 28 23.21 5.88 -9.43
N TYR A 29 22.09 5.25 -9.17
CA TYR A 29 21.87 3.84 -9.46
C TYR A 29 21.62 3.69 -10.97
N GLY A 30 22.62 4.11 -11.79
CA GLY A 30 22.55 4.14 -13.25
C GLY A 30 22.77 2.79 -13.92
N GLY A 31 22.35 1.69 -13.31
CA GLY A 31 22.27 0.40 -13.99
C GLY A 31 21.15 0.39 -15.04
N PRO A 32 21.20 -0.50 -16.05
CA PRO A 32 20.09 -0.68 -16.97
C PRO A 32 18.80 -0.99 -16.18
N PRO A 33 17.62 -0.61 -16.72
CA PRO A 33 16.36 -1.00 -16.08
C PRO A 33 16.33 -2.51 -15.91
N GLY A 34 15.81 -2.96 -14.78
CA GLY A 34 15.50 -4.38 -14.57
C GLY A 34 14.45 -4.86 -15.59
N PRO A 35 14.15 -6.16 -15.64
CA PRO A 35 13.03 -6.66 -16.41
C PRO A 35 11.74 -5.95 -15.93
N ALA A 36 10.85 -5.66 -16.88
CA ALA A 36 9.55 -5.08 -16.55
C ALA A 36 8.79 -6.04 -15.63
N PRO A 37 8.03 -5.52 -14.66
CA PRO A 37 7.05 -6.33 -13.93
C PRO A 37 6.09 -7.00 -14.90
N THR A 38 5.61 -8.19 -14.58
CA THR A 38 4.71 -8.96 -15.46
C THR A 38 3.55 -9.60 -14.70
N LEU A 39 2.46 -9.84 -15.43
CA LEU A 39 1.33 -10.62 -15.01
C LEU A 39 1.26 -11.91 -15.83
N ALA A 40 0.87 -12.99 -15.19
CA ALA A 40 0.45 -14.22 -15.84
C ALA A 40 -0.90 -14.66 -15.27
N TRP A 41 -1.69 -15.27 -16.12
CA TRP A 41 -2.87 -16.01 -15.70
C TRP A 41 -2.53 -17.50 -15.69
N SER A 42 -2.86 -18.20 -14.62
CA SER A 42 -2.62 -19.64 -14.47
C SER A 42 -3.88 -20.34 -14.00
N GLY A 43 -4.11 -21.54 -14.52
CA GLY A 43 -5.29 -22.32 -14.21
C GLY A 43 -6.34 -22.28 -15.32
N GLY A 44 -7.56 -22.65 -14.95
CA GLY A 44 -8.69 -22.73 -15.85
C GLY A 44 -9.41 -21.40 -16.09
N SER A 45 -10.72 -21.49 -16.24
CA SER A 45 -11.60 -20.34 -16.26
C SER A 45 -11.55 -19.58 -14.91
N PRO A 46 -11.80 -18.26 -14.91
CA PRO A 46 -11.88 -17.47 -13.68
C PRO A 46 -12.93 -18.01 -12.68
N ILE A 47 -13.99 -18.62 -13.15
CA ILE A 47 -15.00 -19.23 -12.29
C ILE A 47 -14.62 -20.64 -11.78
N ASP A 48 -13.49 -21.20 -12.25
CA ASP A 48 -13.04 -22.56 -11.96
C ASP A 48 -11.61 -22.59 -11.36
N GLY A 49 -11.29 -21.58 -10.56
CA GLY A 49 -10.08 -21.53 -9.74
C GLY A 49 -8.82 -21.05 -10.45
N GLY A 50 -8.95 -20.31 -11.53
CA GLY A 50 -7.79 -19.61 -12.12
C GLY A 50 -7.26 -18.48 -11.21
N GLU A 51 -5.97 -18.18 -11.29
CA GLU A 51 -5.31 -17.19 -10.45
C GLU A 51 -4.34 -16.29 -11.22
N PHE A 52 -4.15 -15.07 -10.73
CA PHE A 52 -3.09 -14.20 -11.20
C PHE A 52 -1.76 -14.53 -10.53
N LYS A 53 -0.69 -14.51 -11.33
CA LYS A 53 0.70 -14.54 -10.85
C LYS A 53 1.38 -13.25 -11.23
N THR A 54 1.94 -12.55 -10.24
CA THR A 54 2.70 -11.33 -10.43
C THR A 54 4.19 -11.62 -10.31
N THR A 55 5.00 -10.99 -11.13
CA THR A 55 6.46 -11.05 -11.04
C THR A 55 7.01 -9.63 -11.01
N GLY A 56 7.94 -9.38 -10.10
CA GLY A 56 8.58 -8.07 -9.97
C GLY A 56 7.66 -7.00 -9.35
N MET A 57 6.62 -7.39 -8.62
CA MET A 57 5.72 -6.51 -7.86
C MET A 57 5.65 -6.95 -6.40
N PRO A 58 5.46 -6.03 -5.44
CA PRO A 58 5.50 -4.57 -5.62
C PRO A 58 6.83 -4.07 -6.12
N ALA A 59 6.82 -2.92 -6.81
CA ALA A 59 8.04 -2.33 -7.37
C ALA A 59 8.05 -0.81 -7.16
N VAL A 60 9.24 -0.25 -6.95
CA VAL A 60 9.45 1.19 -6.82
C VAL A 60 10.07 1.76 -8.09
N ALA A 61 9.68 2.96 -8.49
CA ALA A 61 10.33 3.71 -9.55
C ALA A 61 11.80 4.00 -9.19
N ASP A 62 12.67 4.12 -10.19
CA ASP A 62 14.12 4.30 -9.96
C ASP A 62 14.45 5.55 -9.15
N ASP A 63 13.62 6.59 -9.25
CA ASP A 63 13.71 7.84 -8.47
C ASP A 63 13.03 7.78 -7.08
N GLY A 64 12.39 6.67 -6.74
CA GLY A 64 11.67 6.47 -5.48
C GLY A 64 10.32 7.20 -5.39
N SER A 65 9.84 7.84 -6.48
CA SER A 65 8.66 8.70 -6.43
C SER A 65 7.32 7.97 -6.50
N ARG A 66 7.33 6.73 -7.01
CA ARG A 66 6.13 5.94 -7.27
C ARG A 66 6.36 4.49 -6.90
N VAL A 67 5.29 3.83 -6.50
CA VAL A 67 5.25 2.39 -6.23
C VAL A 67 4.15 1.75 -7.08
N LEU A 68 4.48 0.67 -7.73
CA LEU A 68 3.53 -0.18 -8.47
C LEU A 68 3.13 -1.35 -7.58
N ILE A 69 1.84 -1.52 -7.40
CA ILE A 69 1.25 -2.58 -6.57
C ILE A 69 0.24 -3.36 -7.43
N ALA A 70 0.25 -4.69 -7.31
CA ALA A 70 -0.82 -5.55 -7.76
C ALA A 70 -1.71 -5.85 -6.55
N TRP A 71 -2.96 -5.44 -6.61
CA TRP A 71 -3.87 -5.48 -5.50
C TRP A 71 -5.15 -6.26 -5.82
N VAL A 72 -5.50 -7.17 -4.92
CA VAL A 72 -6.75 -7.95 -4.96
C VAL A 72 -7.76 -7.28 -4.07
N MET A 73 -8.95 -6.99 -4.60
CA MET A 73 -10.06 -6.42 -3.84
C MET A 73 -10.86 -7.51 -3.14
N GLY A 74 -11.56 -7.13 -2.07
CA GLY A 74 -12.66 -7.93 -1.55
C GLY A 74 -13.77 -8.08 -2.59
N ASP A 75 -14.29 -9.28 -2.69
CA ASP A 75 -15.35 -9.62 -3.63
C ASP A 75 -16.67 -10.00 -2.93
N GLY A 76 -16.78 -9.68 -1.64
CA GLY A 76 -17.93 -10.03 -0.81
C GLY A 76 -18.01 -11.52 -0.48
N GLY A 77 -16.87 -12.22 -0.46
CA GLY A 77 -16.78 -13.64 -0.10
C GLY A 77 -17.16 -14.60 -1.25
N ARG A 78 -17.27 -14.11 -2.48
CA ARG A 78 -17.57 -14.93 -3.67
C ARG A 78 -16.38 -15.81 -4.09
N GLY A 79 -15.17 -15.44 -3.69
CA GLY A 79 -13.92 -16.15 -4.04
C GLY A 79 -13.52 -15.96 -5.50
N PHE A 80 -14.03 -14.93 -6.18
CA PHE A 80 -13.70 -14.66 -7.57
C PHE A 80 -12.32 -14.02 -7.70
N PRO A 81 -11.48 -14.48 -8.63
CA PRO A 81 -10.22 -13.82 -8.90
C PRO A 81 -10.48 -12.41 -9.43
N ASN A 82 -9.83 -11.45 -8.82
CA ASN A 82 -9.85 -10.07 -9.29
C ASN A 82 -8.47 -9.45 -9.08
N LEU A 83 -8.13 -8.44 -9.85
CA LEU A 83 -6.84 -7.78 -9.74
C LEU A 83 -6.91 -6.35 -10.28
N ARG A 84 -6.28 -5.43 -9.55
CA ARG A 84 -5.97 -4.09 -10.01
C ARG A 84 -4.47 -3.84 -9.94
N LEU A 85 -3.94 -3.14 -10.93
CA LEU A 85 -2.63 -2.54 -10.86
C LEU A 85 -2.80 -1.10 -10.39
N GLN A 86 -2.11 -0.72 -9.35
CA GLN A 86 -2.14 0.63 -8.82
C GLN A 86 -0.74 1.23 -8.81
N VAL A 87 -0.64 2.48 -9.21
CA VAL A 87 0.55 3.30 -9.00
C VAL A 87 0.25 4.26 -7.87
N VAL A 88 1.04 4.20 -6.82
CA VAL A 88 0.84 4.95 -5.58
C VAL A 88 2.05 5.87 -5.37
N ASP A 89 1.85 7.08 -4.87
CA ASP A 89 2.94 7.98 -4.53
C ASP A 89 3.47 7.74 -3.11
N ARG A 90 4.48 8.51 -2.72
CA ARG A 90 5.13 8.39 -1.40
C ARG A 90 4.23 8.83 -0.24
N ASP A 91 3.16 9.56 -0.53
CA ASP A 91 2.18 10.06 0.44
C ASP A 91 0.96 9.11 0.51
N ASP A 92 1.11 7.86 0.04
CA ASP A 92 0.06 6.82 0.00
C ASP A 92 -1.17 7.20 -0.85
N ARG A 93 -0.99 8.06 -1.87
CA ARG A 93 -2.07 8.44 -2.77
C ARG A 93 -2.01 7.63 -4.04
N VAL A 94 -3.12 7.01 -4.40
CA VAL A 94 -3.26 6.33 -5.69
C VAL A 94 -3.28 7.38 -6.79
N VAL A 95 -2.31 7.31 -7.70
CA VAL A 95 -2.16 8.25 -8.83
C VAL A 95 -2.58 7.65 -10.17
N ASP A 96 -2.63 6.33 -10.25
CA ASP A 96 -3.16 5.61 -11.42
C ASP A 96 -3.70 4.26 -10.99
N THR A 97 -4.80 3.82 -11.62
CA THR A 97 -5.41 2.52 -11.40
C THR A 97 -5.81 1.88 -12.72
N ARG A 98 -5.41 0.63 -12.89
CA ARG A 98 -5.81 -0.18 -14.03
C ARG A 98 -6.46 -1.48 -13.56
N VAL A 99 -7.73 -1.65 -13.84
CA VAL A 99 -8.44 -2.90 -13.59
C VAL A 99 -7.95 -3.96 -14.58
N VAL A 100 -7.48 -5.08 -14.07
CA VAL A 100 -7.10 -6.26 -14.87
C VAL A 100 -8.30 -7.18 -15.01
N LEU A 101 -8.97 -7.45 -13.91
CA LEU A 101 -10.19 -8.21 -13.83
C LEU A 101 -10.98 -7.73 -12.61
N ASP A 102 -12.26 -7.55 -12.79
CA ASP A 102 -13.19 -7.20 -11.72
C ASP A 102 -14.06 -8.41 -11.36
N ALA A 103 -14.41 -8.55 -10.09
CA ALA A 103 -15.25 -9.66 -9.61
C ALA A 103 -16.62 -9.72 -10.32
N ASP A 104 -17.19 -8.55 -10.64
CA ASP A 104 -18.48 -8.49 -11.36
C ASP A 104 -18.33 -8.95 -12.83
N GLN A 105 -17.16 -8.75 -13.44
CA GLN A 105 -16.87 -9.30 -14.76
C GLN A 105 -16.78 -10.82 -14.71
N VAL A 106 -16.19 -11.39 -13.64
CA VAL A 106 -16.09 -12.84 -13.46
C VAL A 106 -17.47 -13.49 -13.33
N GLU A 107 -18.41 -12.85 -12.65
CA GLU A 107 -19.78 -13.34 -12.50
C GLU A 107 -20.49 -13.53 -13.86
N ALA A 108 -20.11 -12.73 -14.86
CA ALA A 108 -20.64 -12.85 -16.22
C ALA A 108 -19.87 -13.85 -17.10
N MET A 109 -18.79 -14.47 -16.60
CA MET A 109 -17.94 -15.40 -17.35
C MET A 109 -18.50 -16.83 -17.33
N THR A 110 -17.96 -17.66 -18.21
CA THR A 110 -18.31 -19.08 -18.35
C THR A 110 -17.05 -19.94 -18.17
N GLU A 111 -17.23 -21.25 -18.05
CA GLU A 111 -16.12 -22.22 -17.97
C GLU A 111 -15.14 -22.16 -19.16
N SER A 112 -15.56 -21.64 -20.31
CA SER A 112 -14.69 -21.45 -21.48
C SER A 112 -14.01 -20.07 -21.53
N SER A 113 -14.30 -19.18 -20.58
CA SER A 113 -13.70 -17.85 -20.55
C SER A 113 -12.22 -17.92 -20.16
N THR A 114 -11.44 -17.00 -20.73
CA THR A 114 -10.00 -16.84 -20.42
C THR A 114 -9.71 -15.40 -20.06
N VAL A 115 -8.66 -15.17 -19.31
CA VAL A 115 -8.16 -13.82 -18.97
C VAL A 115 -7.00 -13.45 -19.88
N ASP A 116 -7.17 -12.39 -20.66
CA ASP A 116 -6.08 -11.85 -21.49
C ASP A 116 -5.30 -10.79 -20.71
N VAL A 117 -4.07 -11.12 -20.36
CA VAL A 117 -3.15 -10.21 -19.66
C VAL A 117 -2.20 -9.44 -20.60
N ALA A 118 -2.28 -9.64 -21.91
CA ALA A 118 -1.31 -9.10 -22.87
C ALA A 118 -1.29 -7.56 -22.86
N ALA A 119 -2.48 -6.92 -22.87
CA ALA A 119 -2.60 -5.46 -22.83
C ALA A 119 -2.07 -4.87 -21.52
N HIS A 120 -2.19 -5.59 -20.40
CA HIS A 120 -1.67 -5.18 -19.12
C HIS A 120 -0.15 -5.34 -19.05
N ASN A 121 0.40 -6.41 -19.62
CA ASN A 121 1.85 -6.57 -19.75
C ASN A 121 2.49 -5.52 -20.67
N GLN A 122 1.79 -5.11 -21.74
CA GLN A 122 2.25 -3.99 -22.55
C GLN A 122 2.30 -2.68 -21.75
N TYR A 123 1.26 -2.37 -20.98
CA TYR A 123 1.25 -1.22 -20.06
C TYR A 123 2.41 -1.26 -19.06
N LEU A 124 2.67 -2.43 -18.46
CA LEU A 124 3.79 -2.62 -17.53
C LEU A 124 5.15 -2.39 -18.21
N ALA A 125 5.31 -2.88 -19.45
CA ALA A 125 6.53 -2.66 -20.22
C ALA A 125 6.74 -1.19 -20.58
N ASP A 126 5.68 -0.51 -21.04
CA ASP A 126 5.71 0.92 -21.41
C ASP A 126 6.02 1.79 -20.16
N SER A 127 5.37 1.51 -19.03
CA SER A 127 5.64 2.20 -17.77
C SER A 127 7.05 1.95 -17.26
N ASN A 128 7.59 0.73 -17.46
CA ASN A 128 8.97 0.41 -17.09
C ASN A 128 9.99 1.20 -17.95
N GLY A 129 9.66 1.48 -19.19
CA GLY A 129 10.48 2.34 -20.07
C GLY A 129 10.68 3.75 -19.48
N THR A 130 9.70 4.26 -18.74
CA THR A 130 9.73 5.61 -18.16
C THR A 130 10.17 5.60 -16.69
N LEU A 131 9.56 4.74 -15.86
CA LEU A 131 9.73 4.74 -14.40
C LEU A 131 10.84 3.80 -13.93
N ARG A 132 11.25 2.85 -14.77
CA ARG A 132 12.36 1.92 -14.49
C ARG A 132 12.14 1.18 -13.19
N TRP A 133 11.06 0.44 -13.12
CA TRP A 133 10.64 -0.30 -11.94
C TRP A 133 11.72 -1.21 -11.35
N ARG A 134 11.82 -1.21 -10.04
CA ARG A 134 12.70 -2.05 -9.22
C ARG A 134 11.84 -2.83 -8.24
N PRO A 135 11.86 -4.16 -8.27
CA PRO A 135 11.16 -4.96 -7.27
C PRO A 135 11.62 -4.57 -5.86
N LEU A 136 10.66 -4.43 -4.96
CA LEU A 136 10.94 -4.29 -3.53
C LEU A 136 11.37 -5.63 -2.95
N ALA A 137 12.25 -5.59 -1.97
CA ALA A 137 12.67 -6.79 -1.26
C ALA A 137 11.70 -7.10 -0.12
N THR A 138 11.28 -8.35 0.00
CA THR A 138 10.43 -8.80 1.10
C THR A 138 11.26 -8.93 2.37
N ALA A 139 10.75 -8.35 3.46
CA ALA A 139 11.28 -8.51 4.80
C ALA A 139 10.39 -9.46 5.62
N PRO A 140 10.95 -10.29 6.51
CA PRO A 140 10.14 -11.12 7.39
C PRO A 140 9.33 -10.23 8.35
N VAL A 141 8.13 -10.69 8.73
CA VAL A 141 7.28 -10.05 9.74
C VAL A 141 7.16 -10.99 10.92
N GLU A 142 7.45 -10.49 12.11
CA GLU A 142 7.37 -11.21 13.36
C GLU A 142 6.40 -10.50 14.30
N GLY A 143 5.41 -11.23 14.84
CA GLY A 143 4.50 -10.73 15.86
C GLY A 143 5.16 -10.74 17.23
N GLU A 144 4.98 -9.68 18.01
CA GLU A 144 5.39 -9.62 19.41
C GLU A 144 4.37 -10.36 20.27
N ALA A 145 4.73 -11.55 20.75
CA ALA A 145 3.85 -12.32 21.63
C ALA A 145 3.74 -11.67 23.01
N GLU A 146 2.55 -11.68 23.58
CA GLU A 146 2.35 -11.36 25.01
C GLU A 146 3.13 -12.36 25.88
N PRO A 147 3.67 -11.94 27.02
CA PRO A 147 4.40 -12.82 27.92
C PRO A 147 3.56 -14.03 28.34
N GLY A 148 3.95 -15.23 27.90
CA GLY A 148 3.27 -16.48 28.21
C GLY A 148 2.21 -16.95 27.22
N ALA A 149 1.97 -16.22 26.14
CA ALA A 149 1.20 -16.68 25.00
C ALA A 149 2.10 -17.37 23.96
N GLU A 150 1.53 -18.35 23.24
CA GLU A 150 2.21 -18.82 22.02
C GLU A 150 2.19 -17.71 20.97
N PRO A 151 3.28 -17.49 20.22
CA PRO A 151 3.35 -16.45 19.23
C PRO A 151 2.40 -16.75 18.06
N ASP A 152 1.22 -16.15 18.07
CA ASP A 152 0.34 -16.11 16.93
C ASP A 152 0.42 -14.69 16.33
N PRO A 153 0.97 -14.50 15.14
CA PRO A 153 1.07 -13.18 14.51
C PRO A 153 -0.27 -12.46 14.41
N MET A 154 -1.37 -13.18 14.29
CA MET A 154 -2.70 -12.58 14.20
C MET A 154 -3.14 -11.91 15.50
N PHE A 155 -2.66 -12.35 16.67
CA PHE A 155 -3.08 -11.83 17.98
C PHE A 155 -1.96 -11.05 18.67
N ALA A 156 -0.91 -10.68 17.94
CA ALA A 156 0.16 -9.86 18.49
C ALA A 156 -0.33 -8.42 18.76
N SER A 157 0.25 -7.77 19.76
CA SER A 157 0.02 -6.35 20.04
C SER A 157 0.89 -5.42 19.19
N ALA A 158 1.95 -5.94 18.63
CA ALA A 158 2.82 -5.26 17.68
C ALA A 158 3.53 -6.26 16.77
N TRP A 159 4.04 -5.77 15.67
CA TRP A 159 4.80 -6.51 14.67
C TRP A 159 6.11 -5.80 14.40
N SER A 160 7.14 -6.57 14.16
CA SER A 160 8.45 -6.08 13.76
C SER A 160 8.89 -6.69 12.44
N SER A 161 9.69 -5.96 11.70
CA SER A 161 10.28 -6.40 10.44
C SER A 161 11.64 -5.74 10.26
N GLN A 162 12.62 -6.46 9.73
CA GLN A 162 13.95 -5.90 9.49
C GLN A 162 14.53 -6.38 8.18
N LEU A 163 15.11 -5.45 7.42
CA LEU A 163 15.89 -5.74 6.22
C LEU A 163 17.08 -4.79 6.11
N GLY A 164 18.29 -5.33 6.19
CA GLY A 164 19.52 -4.54 6.19
C GLY A 164 19.60 -3.59 7.38
N ASP A 165 19.71 -2.29 7.11
CA ASP A 165 19.77 -1.21 8.11
C ASP A 165 18.39 -0.59 8.41
N VAL A 166 17.31 -1.10 7.82
CA VAL A 166 15.94 -0.63 8.04
C VAL A 166 15.22 -1.59 8.98
N ALA A 167 14.69 -1.05 10.06
CA ALA A 167 13.79 -1.74 11.00
C ALA A 167 12.44 -1.04 11.02
N ILE A 168 11.37 -1.82 11.02
CA ILE A 168 9.99 -1.35 11.05
C ILE A 168 9.30 -1.99 12.25
N ARG A 169 8.57 -1.20 13.02
CA ARG A 169 7.66 -1.65 14.06
C ARG A 169 6.29 -1.04 13.83
N PHE A 170 5.27 -1.88 13.88
CA PHE A 170 3.88 -1.49 13.72
C PHE A 170 3.08 -2.03 14.89
N ALA A 171 2.31 -1.19 15.56
CA ALA A 171 1.49 -1.59 16.71
C ALA A 171 -0.01 -1.62 16.33
N VAL A 172 -0.79 -2.39 17.10
CA VAL A 172 -2.23 -2.60 16.88
C VAL A 172 -3.06 -1.31 16.88
N ASP A 173 -2.56 -0.25 17.52
CA ASP A 173 -3.15 1.10 17.51
C ASP A 173 -2.80 1.92 16.27
N GLY A 174 -2.10 1.32 15.31
CA GLY A 174 -1.65 1.98 14.08
C GLY A 174 -0.36 2.79 14.23
N HIS A 175 0.33 2.70 15.36
CA HIS A 175 1.60 3.40 15.55
C HIS A 175 2.71 2.72 14.74
N LEU A 176 3.24 3.44 13.76
CA LEU A 176 4.33 3.03 12.89
C LEU A 176 5.62 3.73 13.27
N VAL A 177 6.67 2.95 13.49
CA VAL A 177 8.04 3.44 13.69
C VAL A 177 8.93 2.80 12.61
N ILE A 178 9.68 3.62 11.89
CA ILE A 178 10.74 3.17 10.98
C ILE A 178 12.07 3.75 11.46
N GLU A 179 13.03 2.87 11.61
CA GLU A 179 14.41 3.23 11.89
C GLU A 179 15.31 2.88 10.70
N GLN A 180 16.23 3.76 10.35
CA GLN A 180 17.27 3.47 9.37
C GLN A 180 18.64 3.88 9.89
N GLY A 181 19.59 2.94 9.88
CA GLY A 181 20.94 3.16 10.41
C GLY A 181 20.95 3.55 11.89
N GLY A 182 20.00 3.03 12.68
CA GLY A 182 19.83 3.31 14.11
C GLY A 182 19.24 4.69 14.41
N LYS A 183 18.58 5.33 13.44
CA LYS A 183 17.88 6.61 13.63
C LYS A 183 16.42 6.43 13.26
N VAL A 184 15.52 6.92 14.10
CA VAL A 184 14.09 7.01 13.79
C VAL A 184 13.90 8.00 12.64
N VAL A 185 13.25 7.56 11.58
CA VAL A 185 12.95 8.34 10.36
C VAL A 185 11.45 8.51 10.13
N VAL A 186 10.62 7.63 10.70
CA VAL A 186 9.16 7.75 10.80
C VAL A 186 8.77 7.39 12.23
N ASP A 187 7.86 8.16 12.82
CA ASP A 187 7.29 7.95 14.15
C ASP A 187 5.90 8.60 14.15
N GLU A 188 4.90 7.87 13.66
CA GLU A 188 3.57 8.42 13.38
C GLU A 188 2.47 7.41 13.68
N VAL A 189 1.30 7.92 14.06
CA VAL A 189 0.08 7.12 14.14
C VAL A 189 -0.64 7.20 12.81
N MET A 190 -0.77 6.07 12.13
CA MET A 190 -1.43 5.94 10.85
C MET A 190 -2.95 5.85 11.02
N ALA A 191 -3.54 6.91 11.57
CA ALA A 191 -4.96 6.95 11.92
C ALA A 191 -5.90 6.69 10.73
N GLY A 192 -5.52 7.12 9.53
CA GLY A 192 -6.28 6.90 8.31
C GLY A 192 -6.37 5.42 7.90
N TRP A 193 -5.48 4.58 8.38
CA TRP A 193 -5.50 3.15 8.09
C TRP A 193 -6.53 2.39 8.94
N LEU A 194 -7.02 3.02 9.99
CA LEU A 194 -7.97 2.45 10.96
C LEU A 194 -9.38 3.02 10.78
N THR A 195 -9.60 3.92 9.83
CA THR A 195 -10.85 4.66 9.74
C THR A 195 -11.62 4.37 8.45
N LYS A 196 -12.93 4.52 8.54
CA LYS A 196 -13.90 4.43 7.44
C LYS A 196 -13.67 5.41 6.28
N ASP A 197 -12.81 6.41 6.46
CA ASP A 197 -12.52 7.44 5.44
C ASP A 197 -11.48 6.96 4.42
N HIS A 198 -10.96 5.73 4.56
CA HIS A 198 -10.07 5.14 3.58
C HIS A 198 -10.84 4.77 2.30
N PRO A 199 -10.33 5.03 1.09
CA PRO A 199 -11.02 4.75 -0.19
C PRO A 199 -11.48 3.31 -0.39
N MET A 200 -10.95 2.37 0.38
CA MET A 200 -11.35 0.95 0.34
C MET A 200 -12.69 0.68 1.01
N TYR A 201 -13.23 1.63 1.72
CA TYR A 201 -14.53 1.50 2.39
C TYR A 201 -15.71 1.98 1.53
N GLU A 202 -15.50 2.17 0.23
CA GLU A 202 -16.60 2.50 -0.68
C GLU A 202 -17.68 1.43 -0.64
N GLY A 203 -18.86 1.81 -0.19
CA GLY A 203 -20.09 0.98 -0.23
C GLY A 203 -20.47 0.28 1.07
N ALA A 204 -19.63 0.25 2.11
CA ALA A 204 -20.02 -0.25 3.42
C ALA A 204 -20.39 0.89 4.37
N SER A 205 -21.44 0.73 5.16
CA SER A 205 -21.71 1.65 6.25
C SER A 205 -20.70 1.45 7.39
N ALA A 206 -20.35 2.51 8.09
CA ALA A 206 -19.38 2.46 9.18
C ALA A 206 -19.78 1.45 10.29
N ASP A 207 -21.09 1.23 10.43
CA ASP A 207 -21.67 0.35 11.47
C ASP A 207 -21.60 -1.14 11.06
N GLU A 208 -21.40 -1.43 9.76
CA GLU A 208 -21.30 -2.78 9.23
C GLU A 208 -19.85 -3.28 9.17
N MET A 209 -18.90 -2.39 9.36
CA MET A 209 -17.49 -2.72 9.24
C MET A 209 -16.92 -3.28 10.52
N CYS A 210 -16.04 -4.25 10.36
CA CYS A 210 -15.27 -4.77 11.48
C CYS A 210 -14.38 -3.66 12.04
N GLN A 211 -14.58 -3.34 13.31
CA GLN A 211 -13.71 -2.45 14.10
C GLN A 211 -12.57 -3.23 14.77
N ASN A 212 -12.15 -4.30 14.14
CA ASN A 212 -11.15 -5.18 14.68
C ASN A 212 -9.75 -4.59 14.47
N PRO A 213 -8.82 -4.91 15.35
CA PRO A 213 -7.46 -4.46 15.18
C PRO A 213 -6.90 -4.98 13.85
N ILE A 214 -6.14 -4.13 13.18
CA ILE A 214 -5.37 -4.54 12.01
C ILE A 214 -4.09 -5.23 12.45
N TYR A 215 -3.59 -6.12 11.61
CA TYR A 215 -2.28 -6.73 11.81
C TYR A 215 -1.41 -6.53 10.57
N LEU A 216 -0.10 -6.46 10.79
CA LEU A 216 0.87 -6.35 9.71
C LEU A 216 1.13 -7.74 9.11
N GLN A 217 0.68 -7.95 7.87
CA GLN A 217 0.83 -9.21 7.16
C GLN A 217 2.14 -9.30 6.39
N SER A 218 2.54 -8.20 5.75
CA SER A 218 3.71 -8.22 4.89
C SER A 218 4.44 -6.88 4.86
N VAL A 219 5.74 -6.94 4.62
CA VAL A 219 6.60 -5.78 4.41
C VAL A 219 7.46 -6.02 3.19
N GLN A 220 7.42 -5.09 2.24
CA GLN A 220 8.37 -5.02 1.12
C GLN A 220 9.00 -3.64 1.12
N LEU A 221 10.32 -3.56 1.00
CA LEU A 221 11.01 -2.26 1.13
C LEU A 221 12.24 -2.12 0.24
N ASP A 222 12.64 -0.87 0.01
CA ASP A 222 13.94 -0.46 -0.55
C ASP A 222 14.51 0.67 0.32
N GLY A 223 15.47 0.34 1.19
CA GLY A 223 16.11 1.30 2.10
C GLY A 223 16.91 2.38 1.35
N GLY A 224 17.43 2.08 0.16
CA GLY A 224 18.16 3.05 -0.67
C GLY A 224 17.23 4.12 -1.25
N ARG A 225 16.00 3.75 -1.62
CA ARG A 225 14.95 4.65 -2.10
C ARG A 225 14.05 5.18 -1.00
N ARG A 226 14.24 4.67 0.22
CA ARG A 226 13.50 5.08 1.42
C ARG A 226 12.01 4.94 1.22
N VAL A 227 11.57 3.74 0.89
CA VAL A 227 10.16 3.41 0.67
C VAL A 227 9.88 2.01 1.19
N ALA A 228 8.72 1.83 1.80
CA ALA A 228 8.15 0.54 2.15
C ALA A 228 6.70 0.43 1.65
N VAL A 229 6.30 -0.79 1.35
CA VAL A 229 4.91 -1.20 1.17
C VAL A 229 4.56 -2.09 2.34
N LEU A 230 3.56 -1.69 3.11
CA LEU A 230 3.04 -2.43 4.25
C LEU A 230 1.71 -3.06 3.85
N GLY A 231 1.63 -4.38 3.87
CA GLY A 231 0.37 -5.10 3.73
C GLY A 231 -0.24 -5.26 5.11
N VAL A 232 -1.46 -4.75 5.29
CA VAL A 232 -2.22 -4.87 6.53
C VAL A 232 -3.51 -5.62 6.27
N GLU A 233 -3.92 -6.43 7.22
CA GLU A 233 -5.21 -7.12 7.20
C GLU A 233 -5.98 -6.86 8.47
N PHE A 234 -7.27 -7.16 8.44
CA PHE A 234 -8.16 -7.00 9.56
C PHE A 234 -8.49 -8.36 10.16
N HIS A 235 -8.59 -8.43 11.47
CA HIS A 235 -9.17 -9.59 12.12
C HIS A 235 -10.66 -9.62 11.85
N GLY A 236 -11.08 -10.58 11.04
CA GLY A 236 -12.48 -10.85 10.81
C GLY A 236 -13.16 -11.51 11.99
N ASN A 237 -14.44 -11.23 12.11
CA ASN A 237 -15.36 -12.07 12.84
C ASN A 237 -16.61 -12.27 11.98
N ASP A 238 -17.31 -13.37 12.16
CA ASP A 238 -18.48 -13.76 11.34
C ASP A 238 -19.66 -12.76 11.42
N THR A 239 -19.53 -11.63 12.08
CA THR A 239 -20.64 -10.69 12.37
C THR A 239 -20.47 -9.32 11.73
N CYS A 240 -19.34 -9.04 11.10
CA CYS A 240 -19.07 -7.75 10.45
C CYS A 240 -18.40 -7.93 9.09
N TRP A 241 -18.52 -6.93 8.23
CA TRP A 241 -17.87 -6.93 6.94
C TRP A 241 -16.36 -6.66 7.09
N GLU A 242 -15.55 -7.56 6.57
CA GLU A 242 -14.09 -7.45 6.59
C GLU A 242 -13.61 -6.73 5.34
N PRO A 243 -12.92 -5.61 5.48
CA PRO A 243 -12.19 -5.08 4.35
C PRO A 243 -11.06 -6.06 3.99
N SER A 244 -10.86 -6.26 2.72
CA SER A 244 -9.71 -7.03 2.21
C SER A 244 -8.40 -6.44 2.67
N GLY A 245 -7.34 -7.24 2.59
CA GLY A 245 -5.98 -6.78 2.84
C GLY A 245 -5.68 -5.49 2.09
N GLN A 246 -5.05 -4.55 2.75
CA GLN A 246 -4.72 -3.24 2.24
C GLN A 246 -3.21 -3.09 2.10
N TYR A 247 -2.79 -2.28 1.13
CA TYR A 247 -1.40 -1.92 0.98
C TYR A 247 -1.23 -0.42 1.20
N HIS A 248 -0.27 -0.07 2.05
CA HIS A 248 0.09 1.31 2.31
C HIS A 248 1.53 1.57 1.90
N VAL A 249 1.76 2.69 1.22
CA VAL A 249 3.09 3.14 0.83
C VAL A 249 3.58 4.16 1.84
N VAL A 250 4.74 3.89 2.41
CA VAL A 250 5.40 4.80 3.35
C VAL A 250 6.74 5.23 2.77
N GLY A 251 6.91 6.53 2.57
CA GLY A 251 8.18 7.13 2.14
C GLY A 251 8.84 7.94 3.26
N TRP A 252 10.17 7.91 3.39
CA TRP A 252 10.92 8.69 4.38
C TRP A 252 12.18 9.36 3.85
#